data_9a827f8cf66b7a21fd9f70275b200f25
#
_entry.id   9a827f8cf66b7a21fd9f70275b200f25
#
_cell.length_a   1.000
_cell.length_b   1.000
_cell.length_c   1.000
_cell.angle_alpha   90.00
_cell.angle_beta   90.00
_cell.angle_gamma   90.00
#
_symmetry.space_group_name_H-M   'P 1'
#
loop_
_entity.id
_entity.type
_entity.pdbx_description
1 polymer ?
#
loop_
_entity_poly.entity_id
_entity_poly.type
_entity_poly.pdbx_seq_one_letter_code
_entity_poly.pdbx_strand_id
1 'polypeptide(L)'
;AQDYVPGIYARIVNSAGNTNFTEAYGQVKYQLSPSLLVNLGLRAHHFGLRKEIMLENRAGLLWTLNNQHSLSFGYGKHSQPEDLNVYMIEVGGVAVNKDLKISEAHHFVLGYDWQLTDKLRFKAEGYFQYLWNIAGEEGTSYSLINLRRALYLNKKLVNNTEGRNYGIDLTLERFLADNYYYLITGSVFTSKYKAGHNVWCNTRYNKGFVLNALFGKEFYFANNRKVLDVNARVTITGGERYSPILESQSLAAKRVIFDESRAFSEQLRPLTYADLTVNYRINHRKSSSVFSFQMKNVLGAPIYIDHNYNYQTGQIELSKATLVIPNISYKIEF
;
A
#
# COMPACT_ATOMS: atom_id res chain seq x y z
N ALA A 1 15.11 0.64 20.19
CA ALA A 1 16.41 0.95 19.58
C ALA A 1 17.48 0.43 20.50
N GLN A 2 18.30 -0.52 20.05
CA GLN A 2 19.48 -0.94 20.79
C GLN A 2 20.52 0.17 20.71
N ASP A 3 21.18 0.44 21.82
CA ASP A 3 22.37 1.27 21.85
C ASP A 3 23.41 0.61 20.94
N TYR A 4 23.68 1.23 19.80
CA TYR A 4 24.75 0.78 18.92
C TYR A 4 26.08 1.06 19.63
N VAL A 5 26.68 0.02 20.16
CA VAL A 5 28.05 0.06 20.65
C VAL A 5 28.95 -0.37 19.49
N PRO A 6 29.78 0.53 18.94
CA PRO A 6 30.68 0.18 17.85
C PRO A 6 31.55 -1.04 18.22
N GLY A 7 31.54 -2.05 17.36
CA GLY A 7 32.34 -3.27 17.54
C GLY A 7 31.66 -4.42 18.27
N ILE A 8 30.45 -4.24 18.81
CA ILE A 8 29.67 -5.34 19.40
C ILE A 8 28.52 -5.72 18.48
N TYR A 9 28.64 -6.86 17.81
CA TYR A 9 27.57 -7.43 17.01
C TYR A 9 26.63 -8.26 17.90
N ALA A 10 25.39 -7.80 18.06
CA ALA A 10 24.35 -8.62 18.69
C ALA A 10 23.68 -9.49 17.61
N ARG A 11 23.67 -10.78 17.81
CA ARG A 11 22.93 -11.71 16.96
C ARG A 11 21.43 -11.58 17.25
N ILE A 12 20.66 -11.20 16.23
CA ILE A 12 19.20 -11.01 16.33
C ILE A 12 18.45 -12.27 15.91
N VAL A 13 19.00 -13.02 14.97
CA VAL A 13 18.44 -14.26 14.44
C VAL A 13 19.56 -15.28 14.21
N ASN A 14 19.36 -16.50 14.68
CA ASN A 14 20.18 -17.64 14.33
C ASN A 14 19.29 -18.87 14.15
N SER A 15 18.69 -18.97 12.99
CA SER A 15 17.79 -20.08 12.70
C SER A 15 18.07 -20.61 11.30
N ALA A 16 18.07 -21.93 11.20
CA ALA A 16 18.11 -22.65 9.94
C ALA A 16 17.03 -23.72 9.98
N GLY A 17 16.36 -23.94 8.85
CA GLY A 17 15.31 -24.93 8.74
C GLY A 17 14.47 -24.73 7.51
N ASN A 18 13.53 -25.63 7.30
CA ASN A 18 12.58 -25.59 6.19
C ASN A 18 11.17 -25.41 6.75
N THR A 19 10.39 -24.61 6.06
CA THR A 19 8.94 -24.54 6.25
C THR A 19 8.25 -24.59 4.88
N ASN A 20 6.98 -24.95 4.87
CA ASN A 20 6.19 -24.96 3.67
C ASN A 20 5.00 -24.02 3.81
N PHE A 21 4.58 -23.49 2.69
CA PHE A 21 3.32 -22.78 2.53
C PHE A 21 2.58 -23.44 1.38
N THR A 22 1.45 -24.08 1.72
CA THR A 22 0.64 -24.81 0.74
C THR A 22 -0.73 -24.17 0.67
N GLU A 23 -1.24 -23.96 -0.53
CA GLU A 23 -2.55 -23.34 -0.72
C GLU A 23 -3.35 -24.06 -1.80
N ALA A 24 -4.67 -24.02 -1.61
CA ALA A 24 -5.65 -24.46 -2.58
C ALA A 24 -6.80 -23.46 -2.60
N TYR A 25 -7.39 -23.24 -3.76
CA TYR A 25 -8.55 -22.37 -3.88
C TYR A 25 -9.57 -22.93 -4.88
N GLY A 26 -10.83 -22.60 -4.65
CA GLY A 26 -11.94 -22.86 -5.56
C GLY A 26 -12.81 -21.61 -5.67
N GLN A 27 -13.31 -21.33 -6.87
CA GLN A 27 -14.18 -20.19 -7.13
C GLN A 27 -15.29 -20.59 -8.09
N VAL A 28 -16.49 -20.12 -7.81
CA VAL A 28 -17.68 -20.28 -8.66
C VAL A 28 -18.23 -18.92 -9.00
N LYS A 29 -18.42 -18.67 -10.29
CA LYS A 29 -19.10 -17.50 -10.83
C LYS A 29 -20.41 -17.97 -11.44
N TYR A 30 -21.53 -17.49 -10.91
CA TYR A 30 -22.85 -17.94 -11.30
C TYR A 30 -23.76 -16.76 -11.66
N GLN A 31 -24.35 -16.82 -12.86
CA GLN A 31 -25.32 -15.84 -13.32
C GLN A 31 -26.71 -16.22 -12.81
N LEU A 32 -27.16 -15.56 -11.73
CA LEU A 32 -28.48 -15.82 -11.12
C LEU A 32 -29.62 -15.33 -12.01
N SER A 33 -29.42 -14.20 -12.70
CA SER A 33 -30.34 -13.64 -13.70
C SER A 33 -29.55 -12.84 -14.73
N PRO A 34 -30.14 -12.37 -15.83
CA PRO A 34 -29.44 -11.50 -16.79
C PRO A 34 -28.79 -10.27 -16.18
N SER A 35 -29.32 -9.78 -15.05
CA SER A 35 -28.84 -8.58 -14.36
C SER A 35 -28.04 -8.88 -13.08
N LEU A 36 -28.00 -10.12 -12.60
CA LEU A 36 -27.43 -10.45 -11.28
C LEU A 36 -26.40 -11.56 -11.37
N LEU A 37 -25.16 -11.22 -11.07
CA LEU A 37 -24.00 -12.10 -11.06
C LEU A 37 -23.49 -12.30 -9.63
N VAL A 38 -23.29 -13.53 -9.21
CA VAL A 38 -22.70 -13.91 -7.92
C VAL A 38 -21.36 -14.58 -8.15
N ASN A 39 -20.42 -14.25 -7.32
CA ASN A 39 -19.10 -14.88 -7.27
C ASN A 39 -18.82 -15.35 -5.85
N LEU A 40 -18.56 -16.65 -5.66
CA LEU A 40 -18.23 -17.24 -4.37
C LEU A 40 -16.87 -17.92 -4.46
N GLY A 41 -16.02 -17.69 -3.48
CA GLY A 41 -14.69 -18.29 -3.44
C GLY A 41 -14.33 -18.77 -2.05
N LEU A 42 -13.55 -19.82 -2.01
CA LEU A 42 -12.92 -20.35 -0.81
C LEU A 42 -11.45 -20.62 -1.12
N ARG A 43 -10.57 -20.10 -0.26
CA ARG A 43 -9.15 -20.44 -0.26
C ARG A 43 -8.79 -21.03 1.09
N ALA A 44 -8.04 -22.12 1.06
CA ALA A 44 -7.42 -22.72 2.23
C ALA A 44 -5.91 -22.65 2.07
N HIS A 45 -5.21 -22.22 3.10
CA HIS A 45 -3.77 -22.31 3.11
C HIS A 45 -3.25 -22.89 4.43
N HIS A 46 -2.18 -23.65 4.34
CA HIS A 46 -1.47 -24.25 5.45
C HIS A 46 -0.07 -23.59 5.57
N PHE A 47 0.22 -23.06 6.75
CA PHE A 47 1.53 -22.52 7.09
C PHE A 47 2.26 -23.50 8.01
N GLY A 48 3.25 -24.20 7.47
CA GLY A 48 3.94 -25.31 8.14
C GLY A 48 4.65 -24.93 9.42
N LEU A 49 5.20 -23.69 9.52
CA LEU A 49 5.86 -23.24 10.76
C LEU A 49 4.90 -23.21 11.95
N ARG A 50 3.65 -22.86 11.73
CA ARG A 50 2.60 -22.77 12.75
C ARG A 50 1.72 -24.02 12.80
N LYS A 51 1.79 -24.88 11.79
CA LYS A 51 0.89 -26.02 11.60
C LYS A 51 -0.60 -25.61 11.61
N GLU A 52 -0.91 -24.41 11.14
CA GLU A 52 -2.24 -23.82 11.10
C GLU A 52 -2.80 -23.85 9.69
N ILE A 53 -4.10 -24.12 9.58
CA ILE A 53 -4.86 -24.02 8.33
C ILE A 53 -5.77 -22.81 8.46
N MET A 54 -5.66 -21.89 7.53
CA MET A 54 -6.51 -20.71 7.44
C MET A 54 -7.51 -20.89 6.30
N LEU A 55 -8.77 -20.53 6.58
CA LEU A 55 -9.84 -20.53 5.60
C LEU A 55 -10.25 -19.08 5.30
N GLU A 56 -10.25 -18.75 4.03
CA GLU A 56 -10.61 -17.44 3.50
C GLU A 56 -11.79 -17.57 2.56
N ASN A 57 -12.91 -17.06 3.00
CA ASN A 57 -14.12 -17.01 2.20
C ASN A 57 -14.27 -15.65 1.52
N ARG A 58 -14.76 -15.65 0.29
CA ARG A 58 -15.01 -14.48 -0.55
C ARG A 58 -16.38 -14.55 -1.17
N ALA A 59 -17.05 -13.42 -1.20
CA ALA A 59 -18.34 -13.28 -1.86
C ALA A 59 -18.36 -11.97 -2.64
N GLY A 60 -18.90 -12.02 -3.84
CA GLY A 60 -19.12 -10.85 -4.69
C GLY A 60 -20.48 -10.89 -5.33
N LEU A 61 -21.11 -9.75 -5.42
CA LEU A 61 -22.38 -9.52 -6.11
C LEU A 61 -22.20 -8.38 -7.08
N LEU A 62 -22.62 -8.57 -8.32
CA LEU A 62 -22.75 -7.50 -9.32
C LEU A 62 -24.19 -7.46 -9.80
N TRP A 63 -24.82 -6.31 -9.62
CA TRP A 63 -26.17 -6.05 -10.06
C TRP A 63 -26.17 -4.96 -11.13
N THR A 64 -26.42 -5.36 -12.37
CA THR A 64 -26.59 -4.48 -13.52
C THR A 64 -28.02 -3.95 -13.50
N LEU A 65 -28.19 -2.68 -13.13
CA LEU A 65 -29.50 -2.02 -13.06
C LEU A 65 -30.04 -1.73 -14.46
N ASN A 66 -29.19 -1.28 -15.34
CA ASN A 66 -29.43 -1.06 -16.77
C ASN A 66 -28.07 -0.99 -17.51
N ASN A 67 -28.09 -0.60 -18.79
CA ASN A 67 -26.89 -0.52 -19.63
C ASN A 67 -25.84 0.51 -19.16
N GLN A 68 -26.22 1.42 -18.29
CA GLN A 68 -25.35 2.50 -17.82
C GLN A 68 -24.99 2.38 -16.34
N HIS A 69 -25.76 1.68 -15.53
CA HIS A 69 -25.62 1.66 -14.07
C HIS A 69 -25.48 0.26 -13.53
N SER A 70 -24.49 0.06 -12.68
CA SER A 70 -24.36 -1.17 -11.91
C SER A 70 -23.95 -0.90 -10.45
N LEU A 71 -24.36 -1.79 -9.58
CA LEU A 71 -23.98 -1.85 -8.17
C LEU A 71 -23.17 -3.12 -7.94
N SER A 72 -22.15 -3.02 -7.12
CA SER A 72 -21.35 -4.16 -6.70
C SER A 72 -21.20 -4.20 -5.19
N PHE A 73 -21.17 -5.41 -4.64
CA PHE A 73 -20.80 -5.66 -3.26
C PHE A 73 -19.72 -6.72 -3.24
N GLY A 74 -18.67 -6.49 -2.47
CA GLY A 74 -17.57 -7.42 -2.24
C GLY A 74 -17.34 -7.65 -0.76
N TYR A 75 -17.15 -8.91 -0.40
CA TYR A 75 -16.68 -9.32 0.91
C TYR A 75 -15.54 -10.30 0.76
N GLY A 76 -14.53 -10.18 1.63
CA GLY A 76 -13.45 -11.16 1.71
C GLY A 76 -12.87 -11.23 3.12
N LYS A 77 -12.65 -12.45 3.58
CA LYS A 77 -11.74 -12.75 4.68
C LYS A 77 -10.35 -13.00 4.09
N HIS A 78 -9.32 -12.40 4.67
CA HIS A 78 -7.93 -12.52 4.26
C HIS A 78 -7.07 -12.85 5.47
N SER A 79 -5.99 -13.58 5.25
CA SER A 79 -5.01 -13.90 6.27
C SER A 79 -3.60 -13.86 5.70
N GLN A 80 -2.65 -13.40 6.52
CA GLN A 80 -1.26 -13.27 6.13
C GLN A 80 -0.34 -13.57 7.31
N PRO A 81 0.59 -14.54 7.18
CA PRO A 81 1.65 -14.70 8.14
C PRO A 81 2.59 -13.50 8.10
N GLU A 82 3.26 -13.24 9.21
CA GLU A 82 4.37 -12.29 9.26
C GLU A 82 5.57 -12.80 8.45
N ASP A 83 6.54 -11.93 8.18
CA ASP A 83 7.81 -12.35 7.59
C ASP A 83 8.48 -13.42 8.44
N LEU A 84 9.10 -14.44 7.84
CA LEU A 84 9.72 -15.56 8.56
C LEU A 84 10.74 -15.13 9.61
N ASN A 85 11.50 -14.06 9.34
CA ASN A 85 12.45 -13.50 10.29
C ASN A 85 11.78 -13.01 11.58
N VAL A 86 10.52 -12.57 11.56
CA VAL A 86 9.78 -12.14 12.76
C VAL A 86 9.57 -13.31 13.72
N TYR A 87 9.20 -14.49 13.19
CA TYR A 87 9.03 -15.70 14.02
C TYR A 87 10.33 -16.21 14.62
N MET A 88 11.47 -15.90 13.96
CA MET A 88 12.79 -16.42 14.33
C MET A 88 13.61 -15.45 15.19
N ILE A 89 13.01 -14.33 15.62
CA ILE A 89 13.69 -13.34 16.48
C ILE A 89 14.06 -13.98 17.82
N GLU A 90 15.32 -13.77 18.21
CA GLU A 90 15.84 -14.18 19.50
C GLU A 90 16.05 -12.97 20.41
N VAL A 91 15.59 -13.09 21.65
CA VAL A 91 15.89 -12.16 22.74
C VAL A 91 16.58 -12.95 23.85
N GLY A 92 17.83 -12.58 24.17
CA GLY A 92 18.64 -13.35 25.14
C GLY A 92 18.90 -14.79 24.71
N GLY A 93 18.96 -15.10 23.39
CA GLY A 93 19.18 -16.44 22.86
C GLY A 93 17.93 -17.34 22.82
N VAL A 94 16.75 -16.78 23.13
CA VAL A 94 15.47 -17.49 23.11
C VAL A 94 14.61 -16.94 21.97
N ALA A 95 14.10 -17.82 21.12
CA ALA A 95 13.17 -17.42 20.06
C ALA A 95 11.79 -17.13 20.67
N VAL A 96 11.45 -15.83 20.74
CA VAL A 96 10.31 -15.32 21.52
C VAL A 96 9.01 -15.17 20.75
N ASN A 97 9.04 -15.24 19.39
CA ASN A 97 7.91 -14.91 18.52
C ASN A 97 7.36 -16.13 17.74
N LYS A 98 7.82 -17.35 18.05
CA LYS A 98 7.39 -18.57 17.32
C LYS A 98 5.90 -18.82 17.35
N ASP A 99 5.23 -18.34 18.41
CA ASP A 99 3.81 -18.60 18.66
C ASP A 99 2.89 -17.48 18.18
N LEU A 100 3.41 -16.51 17.41
CA LEU A 100 2.57 -15.48 16.80
C LEU A 100 1.54 -16.10 15.85
N LYS A 101 0.28 -15.71 16.02
CA LYS A 101 -0.82 -16.09 15.13
C LYS A 101 -0.68 -15.39 13.79
N ILE A 102 -1.32 -15.94 12.78
CA ILE A 102 -1.46 -15.31 11.47
C ILE A 102 -2.38 -14.10 11.58
N SER A 103 -1.98 -12.98 11.01
CA SER A 103 -2.80 -11.77 10.92
C SER A 103 -3.99 -11.99 9.99
N GLU A 104 -5.16 -11.47 10.36
CA GLU A 104 -6.40 -11.67 9.63
C GLU A 104 -7.11 -10.33 9.36
N ALA A 105 -7.93 -10.28 8.31
CA ALA A 105 -8.73 -9.12 7.98
C ALA A 105 -10.08 -9.48 7.34
N HIS A 106 -11.12 -8.72 7.66
CA HIS A 106 -12.35 -8.64 6.90
C HIS A 106 -12.34 -7.42 6.01
N HIS A 107 -12.69 -7.59 4.74
CA HIS A 107 -12.84 -6.50 3.78
C HIS A 107 -14.27 -6.47 3.26
N PHE A 108 -14.88 -5.28 3.27
CA PHE A 108 -16.19 -5.01 2.70
C PHE A 108 -16.05 -3.86 1.72
N VAL A 109 -16.63 -3.98 0.53
CA VAL A 109 -16.62 -2.94 -0.50
C VAL A 109 -18.02 -2.83 -1.10
N LEU A 110 -18.53 -1.62 -1.22
CA LEU A 110 -19.74 -1.29 -1.96
C LEU A 110 -19.36 -0.37 -3.11
N GLY A 111 -19.65 -0.77 -4.34
CA GLY A 111 -19.30 -0.03 -5.54
C GLY A 111 -20.52 0.39 -6.32
N TYR A 112 -20.47 1.57 -6.91
CA TYR A 112 -21.39 2.06 -7.91
C TYR A 112 -20.63 2.47 -9.16
N ASP A 113 -21.06 1.98 -10.30
CA ASP A 113 -20.45 2.21 -11.60
C ASP A 113 -21.48 2.84 -12.53
N TRP A 114 -21.11 3.95 -13.15
CA TRP A 114 -21.95 4.71 -14.07
C TRP A 114 -21.22 4.99 -15.38
N GLN A 115 -21.69 4.36 -16.46
CA GLN A 115 -21.25 4.66 -17.81
C GLN A 115 -22.00 5.92 -18.30
N LEU A 116 -21.39 7.11 -18.06
CA LEU A 116 -22.00 8.40 -18.42
C LEU A 116 -22.22 8.52 -19.93
N THR A 117 -21.22 8.08 -20.71
CA THR A 117 -21.28 7.96 -22.17
C THR A 117 -20.43 6.76 -22.59
N ASP A 118 -20.45 6.37 -23.87
CA ASP A 118 -19.59 5.28 -24.39
C ASP A 118 -18.10 5.51 -24.15
N LYS A 119 -17.69 6.75 -23.87
CA LYS A 119 -16.30 7.18 -23.70
C LYS A 119 -15.95 7.60 -22.27
N LEU A 120 -16.94 7.76 -21.39
CA LEU A 120 -16.78 8.36 -20.08
C LEU A 120 -17.47 7.51 -19.01
N ARG A 121 -16.71 7.09 -18.00
CA ARG A 121 -17.14 6.28 -16.88
C ARG A 121 -16.87 6.98 -15.56
N PHE A 122 -17.82 6.90 -14.66
CA PHE A 122 -17.66 7.29 -13.26
C PHE A 122 -17.83 6.07 -12.36
N LYS A 123 -16.97 5.95 -11.35
CA LYS A 123 -17.06 4.90 -10.34
C LYS A 123 -16.90 5.50 -8.94
N ALA A 124 -17.72 5.06 -8.00
CA ALA A 124 -17.62 5.38 -6.59
C ALA A 124 -17.57 4.10 -5.78
N GLU A 125 -16.63 3.97 -4.84
CA GLU A 125 -16.49 2.81 -3.97
C GLU A 125 -16.36 3.27 -2.52
N GLY A 126 -17.18 2.70 -1.64
CA GLY A 126 -17.03 2.81 -0.21
C GLY A 126 -16.47 1.50 0.35
N TYR A 127 -15.50 1.57 1.24
CA TYR A 127 -14.93 0.37 1.82
C TYR A 127 -14.73 0.45 3.33
N PHE A 128 -14.74 -0.73 3.96
CA PHE A 128 -14.40 -0.93 5.35
C PHE A 128 -13.54 -2.18 5.51
N GLN A 129 -12.45 -2.06 6.27
CA GLN A 129 -11.56 -3.17 6.62
C GLN A 129 -11.39 -3.22 8.13
N TYR A 130 -11.54 -4.41 8.69
CA TYR A 130 -11.23 -4.70 10.09
C TYR A 130 -10.14 -5.75 10.15
N LEU A 131 -9.04 -5.44 10.84
CA LEU A 131 -7.86 -6.28 10.96
C LEU A 131 -7.68 -6.69 12.41
N TRP A 132 -7.22 -7.93 12.64
CA TRP A 132 -6.96 -8.44 13.99
C TRP A 132 -5.81 -9.47 13.98
N ASN A 133 -5.40 -9.92 15.15
CA ASN A 133 -4.25 -10.80 15.36
C ASN A 133 -2.92 -10.22 14.84
N ILE A 134 -2.82 -8.91 14.66
CA ILE A 134 -1.59 -8.29 14.22
C ILE A 134 -0.61 -8.25 15.39
N ALA A 135 0.66 -8.53 15.12
CA ALA A 135 1.72 -8.54 16.13
C ALA A 135 2.06 -7.13 16.62
N GLY A 136 2.12 -6.95 17.93
CA GLY A 136 2.51 -5.73 18.62
C GLY A 136 3.23 -6.03 19.93
N GLU A 137 3.82 -5.01 20.53
CA GLU A 137 4.48 -5.11 21.82
C GLU A 137 3.49 -4.86 22.97
N GLU A 138 3.55 -5.67 24.01
CA GLU A 138 2.63 -5.56 25.15
C GLU A 138 2.82 -4.24 25.90
N GLY A 139 1.71 -3.59 26.25
CA GLY A 139 1.70 -2.33 27.00
C GLY A 139 2.17 -1.09 26.23
N THR A 140 2.51 -1.21 24.93
CA THR A 140 3.02 -0.09 24.12
C THR A 140 2.16 0.21 22.91
N SER A 141 2.46 1.32 22.21
CA SER A 141 1.88 1.65 20.91
C SER A 141 2.52 0.91 19.72
N TYR A 142 3.61 0.18 19.98
CA TYR A 142 4.37 -0.47 18.91
C TYR A 142 3.61 -1.64 18.29
N SER A 143 3.48 -1.63 16.95
CA SER A 143 2.87 -2.70 16.18
C SER A 143 3.46 -2.82 14.78
N LEU A 144 3.50 -4.05 14.27
CA LEU A 144 3.97 -4.33 12.90
C LEU A 144 3.10 -3.69 11.82
N ILE A 145 1.85 -3.31 12.12
CA ILE A 145 0.96 -2.60 11.19
C ILE A 145 1.58 -1.29 10.65
N ASN A 146 2.50 -0.68 11.41
CA ASN A 146 3.15 0.59 11.07
C ASN A 146 4.54 0.42 10.46
N LEU A 147 5.06 -0.80 10.34
CA LEU A 147 6.39 -1.02 9.80
C LEU A 147 6.40 -1.10 8.28
N ARG A 148 7.43 -0.53 7.67
CA ARG A 148 7.71 -0.69 6.25
C ARG A 148 8.36 -2.04 5.95
N ARG A 149 9.20 -2.52 6.86
CA ARG A 149 9.88 -3.83 6.83
C ARG A 149 10.22 -4.28 8.24
N ALA A 150 10.01 -5.54 8.54
CA ALA A 150 10.32 -6.15 9.82
C ALA A 150 11.75 -6.73 9.89
N LEU A 151 12.76 -6.06 9.28
CA LEU A 151 14.08 -6.64 9.07
C LEU A 151 14.96 -6.71 10.35
N TYR A 152 14.77 -5.79 11.31
CA TYR A 152 15.64 -5.66 12.47
C TYR A 152 14.82 -5.43 13.74
N LEU A 153 14.07 -6.45 14.14
CA LEU A 153 13.33 -6.43 15.38
C LEU A 153 14.11 -7.15 16.46
N ASN A 154 14.14 -6.58 17.65
CA ASN A 154 14.68 -7.21 18.86
C ASN A 154 13.64 -7.09 19.97
N LYS A 155 12.43 -7.64 19.70
CA LYS A 155 11.29 -7.49 20.60
C LYS A 155 10.49 -8.78 20.67
N LYS A 156 10.02 -9.10 21.88
CA LYS A 156 8.94 -10.05 22.06
C LYS A 156 7.63 -9.40 21.64
N LEU A 157 6.90 -10.04 20.75
CA LEU A 157 5.61 -9.58 20.23
C LEU A 157 4.48 -10.52 20.66
N VAL A 158 3.28 -9.97 20.70
CA VAL A 158 2.03 -10.69 20.96
C VAL A 158 0.96 -10.22 20.00
N ASN A 159 -0.07 -11.04 19.72
CA ASN A 159 -1.15 -10.68 18.78
C ASN A 159 -2.22 -9.83 19.48
N ASN A 160 -1.88 -8.59 19.80
CA ASN A 160 -2.72 -7.66 20.55
C ASN A 160 -3.16 -6.42 19.75
N THR A 161 -2.84 -6.38 18.46
CA THR A 161 -3.17 -5.24 17.61
C THR A 161 -4.39 -5.52 16.74
N GLU A 162 -5.28 -4.54 16.69
CA GLU A 162 -6.42 -4.43 15.81
C GLU A 162 -6.24 -3.22 14.89
N GLY A 163 -6.80 -3.28 13.68
CA GLY A 163 -6.79 -2.18 12.71
C GLY A 163 -8.17 -1.92 12.13
N ARG A 164 -8.42 -0.67 11.72
CA ARG A 164 -9.63 -0.25 10.99
C ARG A 164 -9.25 0.72 9.89
N ASN A 165 -9.62 0.37 8.66
CA ASN A 165 -9.48 1.24 7.50
C ASN A 165 -10.86 1.43 6.90
N TYR A 166 -11.21 2.67 6.56
CA TYR A 166 -12.44 2.97 5.83
C TYR A 166 -12.26 4.25 5.01
N GLY A 167 -12.97 4.30 3.91
CA GLY A 167 -12.86 5.43 3.01
C GLY A 167 -13.82 5.35 1.83
N ILE A 168 -13.71 6.37 0.98
CA ILE A 168 -14.44 6.48 -0.28
C ILE A 168 -13.42 6.77 -1.38
N ASP A 169 -13.51 5.99 -2.46
CA ASP A 169 -12.73 6.15 -3.67
C ASP A 169 -13.65 6.58 -4.81
N LEU A 170 -13.23 7.61 -5.54
CA LEU A 170 -13.93 8.12 -6.72
C LEU A 170 -13.01 8.00 -7.93
N THR A 171 -13.54 7.57 -9.05
CA THR A 171 -12.83 7.45 -10.31
C THR A 171 -13.67 8.08 -11.44
N LEU A 172 -13.04 8.97 -12.19
CA LEU A 172 -13.56 9.49 -13.46
C LEU A 172 -12.58 9.12 -14.56
N GLU A 173 -13.02 8.29 -15.50
CA GLU A 173 -12.20 7.74 -16.55
C GLU A 173 -12.80 8.08 -17.92
N ARG A 174 -12.01 8.74 -18.78
CA ARG A 174 -12.30 8.86 -20.20
C ARG A 174 -11.38 7.93 -20.95
N PHE A 175 -11.96 6.96 -21.65
CA PHE A 175 -11.23 6.09 -22.55
C PHE A 175 -10.66 6.87 -23.72
N LEU A 176 -9.61 6.32 -24.34
CA LEU A 176 -9.02 6.94 -25.53
C LEU A 176 -10.06 7.12 -26.64
N ALA A 177 -10.42 8.35 -26.87
CA ALA A 177 -11.33 8.76 -27.95
C ALA A 177 -10.97 10.17 -28.36
N ASP A 178 -11.15 10.50 -29.65
CA ASP A 178 -10.80 11.81 -30.22
C ASP A 178 -9.32 12.18 -29.90
N ASN A 179 -8.45 11.14 -29.84
CA ASN A 179 -7.00 11.22 -29.61
C ASN A 179 -6.59 11.70 -28.21
N TYR A 180 -7.48 11.66 -27.21
CA TYR A 180 -7.11 11.96 -25.84
C TYR A 180 -7.84 11.07 -24.83
N TYR A 181 -7.23 10.90 -23.68
CA TYR A 181 -7.77 10.14 -22.55
C TYR A 181 -7.39 10.82 -21.22
N TYR A 182 -8.15 10.52 -20.17
CA TYR A 182 -7.77 10.92 -18.83
C TYR A 182 -8.34 9.95 -17.79
N LEU A 183 -7.64 9.90 -16.66
CA LEU A 183 -8.04 9.17 -15.47
C LEU A 183 -7.84 10.07 -14.27
N ILE A 184 -8.90 10.37 -13.56
CA ILE A 184 -8.86 11.13 -12.30
C ILE A 184 -9.36 10.21 -11.21
N THR A 185 -8.55 9.98 -10.17
CA THR A 185 -8.94 9.20 -9.01
C THR A 185 -8.72 10.00 -7.74
N GLY A 186 -9.69 9.96 -6.85
CA GLY A 186 -9.62 10.60 -5.54
C GLY A 186 -10.03 9.62 -4.45
N SER A 187 -9.25 9.56 -3.39
CA SER A 187 -9.51 8.75 -2.21
C SER A 187 -9.49 9.62 -0.96
N VAL A 188 -10.51 9.50 -0.11
CA VAL A 188 -10.53 10.08 1.24
C VAL A 188 -10.73 8.94 2.22
N PHE A 189 -9.81 8.79 3.17
CA PHE A 189 -9.79 7.63 4.04
C PHE A 189 -9.26 7.90 5.44
N THR A 190 -9.57 6.98 6.33
CA THR A 190 -9.04 6.91 7.68
C THR A 190 -8.46 5.53 7.91
N SER A 191 -7.26 5.49 8.49
CA SER A 191 -6.57 4.25 8.90
C SER A 191 -6.14 4.40 10.36
N LYS A 192 -6.68 3.55 11.23
CA LYS A 192 -6.42 3.56 12.67
C LYS A 192 -6.05 2.17 13.16
N TYR A 193 -5.33 2.13 14.29
CA TYR A 193 -4.99 0.89 14.96
C TYR A 193 -5.06 1.06 16.48
N LYS A 194 -5.18 -0.06 17.17
CA LYS A 194 -5.15 -0.17 18.62
C LYS A 194 -4.21 -1.31 18.98
N ALA A 195 -3.12 -1.00 19.68
CA ALA A 195 -2.09 -1.95 20.08
C ALA A 195 -2.11 -2.24 21.61
N GLY A 196 -1.02 -2.70 22.17
CA GLY A 196 -0.91 -3.14 23.56
C GLY A 196 -1.28 -2.11 24.63
N HIS A 197 -1.20 -0.82 24.33
CA HIS A 197 -1.67 0.27 25.22
C HIS A 197 -3.18 0.52 25.17
N ASN A 198 -3.93 -0.25 24.37
CA ASN A 198 -5.40 -0.25 24.25
C ASN A 198 -6.04 1.10 23.85
N VAL A 199 -5.31 1.96 23.13
CA VAL A 199 -5.79 3.27 22.65
C VAL A 199 -5.82 3.28 21.13
N TRP A 200 -6.89 3.83 20.51
CA TRP A 200 -6.98 4.00 19.07
C TRP A 200 -6.13 5.17 18.61
N CYS A 201 -5.08 4.86 17.84
CA CYS A 201 -4.17 5.81 17.22
C CYS A 201 -4.31 5.78 15.69
N ASN A 202 -3.82 6.81 15.02
CA ASN A 202 -3.66 6.74 13.57
C ASN A 202 -2.54 5.75 13.21
N THR A 203 -2.66 5.07 12.08
CA THR A 203 -1.49 4.39 11.51
C THR A 203 -0.54 5.42 10.90
N ARG A 204 0.74 5.05 10.72
CA ARG A 204 1.71 5.83 9.93
C ARG A 204 1.16 6.21 8.56
N TYR A 205 0.37 5.33 7.94
CA TYR A 205 -0.15 5.44 6.58
C TYR A 205 -1.48 6.20 6.48
N ASN A 206 -2.02 6.71 7.60
CA ASN A 206 -3.24 7.50 7.60
C ASN A 206 -3.00 8.90 7.00
N LYS A 207 -2.77 8.93 5.70
CA LYS A 207 -2.51 10.15 4.93
C LYS A 207 -3.76 11.03 4.78
N GLY A 208 -4.94 10.48 4.98
CA GLY A 208 -6.24 11.15 4.90
C GLY A 208 -6.78 11.24 3.49
N PHE A 209 -5.95 11.53 2.48
CA PHE A 209 -6.38 11.61 1.09
C PHE A 209 -5.25 11.29 0.09
N VAL A 210 -5.67 10.86 -1.11
CA VAL A 210 -4.82 10.73 -2.29
C VAL A 210 -5.63 11.19 -3.51
N LEU A 211 -5.07 12.05 -4.34
CA LEU A 211 -5.61 12.48 -5.62
C LEU A 211 -4.61 12.16 -6.73
N ASN A 212 -5.05 11.47 -7.78
CA ASN A 212 -4.26 11.28 -8.99
C ASN A 212 -5.03 11.82 -10.18
N ALA A 213 -4.34 12.52 -11.07
CA ALA A 213 -4.83 12.95 -12.36
C ALA A 213 -3.82 12.56 -13.43
N LEU A 214 -4.24 11.73 -14.35
CA LEU A 214 -3.51 11.37 -15.56
C LEU A 214 -4.23 11.98 -16.76
N PHE A 215 -3.52 12.65 -17.64
CA PHE A 215 -4.00 13.11 -18.93
C PHE A 215 -3.03 12.69 -20.02
N GLY A 216 -3.53 12.15 -21.13
CA GLY A 216 -2.74 11.77 -22.29
C GLY A 216 -3.37 12.18 -23.61
N LYS A 217 -2.52 12.45 -24.58
CA LYS A 217 -2.93 12.82 -25.95
C LYS A 217 -2.04 12.13 -26.96
N GLU A 218 -2.69 11.55 -27.97
CA GLU A 218 -2.03 10.92 -29.10
C GLU A 218 -2.06 11.85 -30.33
N PHE A 219 -0.91 11.94 -31.00
CA PHE A 219 -0.73 12.67 -32.26
C PHE A 219 -0.38 11.66 -33.34
N TYR A 220 -1.17 11.63 -34.40
CA TYR A 220 -1.04 10.68 -35.49
C TYR A 220 -0.37 11.33 -36.70
N PHE A 221 0.62 10.66 -37.29
CA PHE A 221 1.37 11.12 -38.45
C PHE A 221 1.48 10.00 -39.47
N ALA A 222 1.82 10.37 -40.71
CA ALA A 222 2.08 9.46 -41.83
C ALA A 222 0.97 8.40 -42.04
N ASN A 223 -0.28 8.83 -42.14
CA ASN A 223 -1.46 7.96 -42.29
C ASN A 223 -1.56 6.92 -41.17
N ASN A 224 -1.40 7.35 -39.92
CA ASN A 224 -1.45 6.56 -38.67
C ASN A 224 -0.33 5.53 -38.54
N ARG A 225 0.71 5.61 -39.38
CA ARG A 225 1.90 4.73 -39.21
C ARG A 225 2.79 5.16 -38.04
N LYS A 226 2.73 6.42 -37.64
CA LYS A 226 3.52 6.97 -36.54
C LYS A 226 2.59 7.61 -35.54
N VAL A 227 2.77 7.29 -34.27
CA VAL A 227 1.95 7.83 -33.18
C VAL A 227 2.89 8.37 -32.10
N LEU A 228 2.71 9.62 -31.73
CA LEU A 228 3.33 10.22 -30.57
C LEU A 228 2.27 10.34 -29.48
N ASP A 229 2.44 9.59 -28.39
CA ASP A 229 1.65 9.72 -27.17
C ASP A 229 2.43 10.52 -26.13
N VAL A 230 1.82 11.57 -25.64
CA VAL A 230 2.36 12.39 -24.55
C VAL A 230 1.37 12.35 -23.40
N ASN A 231 1.82 11.90 -22.23
CA ASN A 231 0.98 11.91 -21.05
C ASN A 231 1.71 12.46 -19.83
N ALA A 232 0.94 13.06 -18.95
CA ALA A 232 1.39 13.58 -17.68
C ALA A 232 0.50 13.05 -16.56
N ARG A 233 1.11 12.72 -15.43
CA ARG A 233 0.42 12.33 -14.22
C ARG A 233 0.81 13.25 -13.08
N VAL A 234 -0.18 13.75 -12.34
CA VAL A 234 0.00 14.48 -11.09
C VAL A 234 -0.62 13.66 -9.96
N THR A 235 0.14 13.47 -8.89
CA THR A 235 -0.33 12.83 -7.65
C THR A 235 -0.18 13.82 -6.51
N ILE A 236 -1.26 14.06 -5.78
CA ILE A 236 -1.27 14.85 -4.55
C ILE A 236 -1.70 13.92 -3.41
N THR A 237 -0.91 13.84 -2.35
CA THR A 237 -1.21 12.96 -1.21
C THR A 237 -0.95 13.67 0.09
N GLY A 238 -1.76 13.39 1.11
CA GLY A 238 -1.45 13.76 2.49
C GLY A 238 -0.11 13.18 2.92
N GLY A 239 0.52 13.81 3.90
CA GLY A 239 1.80 13.34 4.47
C GLY A 239 1.62 12.07 5.30
N GLU A 240 2.71 11.33 5.49
CA GLU A 240 2.75 10.25 6.48
C GLU A 240 2.62 10.82 7.90
N ARG A 241 2.13 10.00 8.83
CA ARG A 241 2.04 10.38 10.23
C ARG A 241 3.25 9.91 11.01
N TYR A 242 3.54 10.65 12.06
CA TYR A 242 4.62 10.33 13.00
C TYR A 242 4.20 10.69 14.43
N SER A 243 4.88 10.09 15.42
CA SER A 243 4.69 10.42 16.83
C SER A 243 5.45 11.70 17.16
N PRO A 244 4.93 12.60 18.00
CA PRO A 244 5.67 13.78 18.46
C PRO A 244 7.04 13.40 19.03
N ILE A 245 8.00 14.29 18.89
CA ILE A 245 9.36 14.08 19.37
C ILE A 245 9.52 14.72 20.75
N LEU A 246 10.05 13.99 21.71
CA LEU A 246 10.46 14.49 23.01
C LEU A 246 11.85 15.13 22.89
N GLU A 247 11.88 16.39 22.45
CA GLU A 247 13.08 17.08 21.98
C GLU A 247 14.20 17.09 23.03
N SER A 248 13.94 17.53 24.27
CA SER A 248 14.94 17.58 25.33
C SER A 248 15.56 16.21 25.64
N GLN A 249 14.72 15.15 25.66
CA GLN A 249 15.19 13.78 25.87
C GLN A 249 15.98 13.27 24.66
N SER A 250 15.55 13.62 23.46
CA SER A 250 16.20 13.22 22.22
C SER A 250 17.58 13.84 22.08
N LEU A 251 17.73 15.12 22.41
CA LEU A 251 19.01 15.82 22.40
C LEU A 251 19.97 15.24 23.44
N ALA A 252 19.50 15.00 24.68
CA ALA A 252 20.30 14.40 25.74
C ALA A 252 20.77 12.99 25.39
N ALA A 253 19.90 12.18 24.78
CA ALA A 253 20.19 10.81 24.38
C ALA A 253 20.90 10.71 23.01
N LYS A 254 21.09 11.82 22.29
CA LYS A 254 21.66 11.87 20.93
C LYS A 254 20.99 10.91 19.95
N ARG A 255 19.66 10.75 20.10
CA ARG A 255 18.80 9.90 19.24
C ARG A 255 17.36 10.39 19.34
N VAL A 256 16.53 10.07 18.34
CA VAL A 256 15.12 10.43 18.39
C VAL A 256 14.38 9.58 19.42
N ILE A 257 13.66 10.24 20.33
CA ILE A 257 12.76 9.63 21.31
C ILE A 257 11.36 10.19 21.00
N PHE A 258 10.45 9.29 20.70
CA PHE A 258 9.06 9.64 20.39
C PHE A 258 8.19 9.58 21.64
N ASP A 259 7.15 10.44 21.66
CA ASP A 259 6.07 10.37 22.64
C ASP A 259 5.09 9.26 22.25
N GLU A 260 5.28 8.08 22.84
CA GLU A 260 4.46 6.89 22.60
C GLU A 260 3.00 7.07 23.06
N SER A 261 2.72 8.01 23.99
CA SER A 261 1.35 8.29 24.45
C SER A 261 0.52 8.99 23.38
N ARG A 262 1.17 9.65 22.41
CA ARG A 262 0.56 10.34 21.26
C ARG A 262 1.01 9.74 19.94
N ALA A 263 1.04 8.41 19.86
CA ALA A 263 1.52 7.69 18.70
C ALA A 263 0.82 8.16 17.40
N PHE A 264 1.62 8.55 16.40
CA PHE A 264 1.19 8.99 15.07
C PHE A 264 0.14 10.12 15.05
N SER A 265 0.17 11.01 16.08
CA SER A 265 -0.74 12.16 16.16
C SER A 265 -0.37 13.29 15.19
N GLU A 266 0.91 13.46 14.90
CA GLU A 266 1.41 14.48 13.97
C GLU A 266 1.40 14.00 12.52
N GLN A 267 1.41 14.95 11.57
CA GLN A 267 1.37 14.65 10.14
C GLN A 267 2.35 15.53 9.38
N LEU A 268 3.11 14.92 8.48
CA LEU A 268 3.97 15.62 7.53
C LEU A 268 3.13 16.43 6.54
N ARG A 269 3.75 17.41 5.89
CA ARG A 269 3.09 18.21 4.85
C ARG A 269 2.66 17.31 3.67
N PRO A 270 1.55 17.66 3.00
CA PRO A 270 1.16 17.03 1.75
C PRO A 270 2.28 17.11 0.71
N LEU A 271 2.30 16.12 -0.17
CA LEU A 271 3.28 15.98 -1.24
C LEU A 271 2.60 16.00 -2.60
N THR A 272 3.25 16.64 -3.56
CA THR A 272 2.80 16.67 -4.96
C THR A 272 3.91 16.09 -5.83
N TYR A 273 3.59 15.06 -6.61
CA TYR A 273 4.49 14.45 -7.58
C TYR A 273 3.92 14.70 -8.98
N ALA A 274 4.80 14.92 -9.94
CA ALA A 274 4.43 14.94 -11.35
C ALA A 274 5.37 14.04 -12.16
N ASP A 275 4.79 13.26 -13.05
CA ASP A 275 5.50 12.38 -13.97
C ASP A 275 5.14 12.76 -15.40
N LEU A 276 6.08 12.64 -16.31
CA LEU A 276 5.90 12.85 -17.75
C LEU A 276 6.31 11.57 -18.49
N THR A 277 5.49 11.18 -19.47
CA THR A 277 5.82 10.06 -20.36
C THR A 277 5.60 10.48 -21.81
N VAL A 278 6.54 10.14 -22.66
CA VAL A 278 6.49 10.32 -24.10
C VAL A 278 6.74 8.98 -24.76
N ASN A 279 5.79 8.49 -25.54
CA ASN A 279 5.92 7.26 -26.31
C ASN A 279 5.87 7.59 -27.82
N TYR A 280 6.84 7.10 -28.55
CA TYR A 280 6.84 7.20 -30.00
C TYR A 280 6.75 5.82 -30.62
N ARG A 281 5.61 5.54 -31.25
CA ARG A 281 5.31 4.26 -31.92
C ARG A 281 5.45 4.40 -33.41
N ILE A 282 6.13 3.42 -34.03
CA ILE A 282 6.22 3.26 -35.48
C ILE A 282 5.60 1.92 -35.84
N ASN A 283 4.48 1.93 -36.56
CA ASN A 283 3.80 0.73 -37.03
C ASN A 283 4.38 0.29 -38.36
N HIS A 284 4.98 -0.88 -38.38
CA HIS A 284 5.45 -1.59 -39.56
C HIS A 284 4.38 -2.59 -40.04
N ARG A 285 4.63 -3.26 -41.16
CA ARG A 285 3.65 -4.20 -41.75
C ARG A 285 3.34 -5.42 -40.84
N LYS A 286 4.31 -5.90 -40.05
CA LYS A 286 4.19 -7.10 -39.19
C LYS A 286 4.62 -6.85 -37.74
N SER A 287 5.01 -5.67 -37.40
CA SER A 287 5.50 -5.34 -36.05
C SER A 287 5.30 -3.86 -35.76
N SER A 288 5.44 -3.49 -34.50
CA SER A 288 5.48 -2.08 -34.07
C SER A 288 6.72 -1.85 -33.22
N SER A 289 7.42 -0.76 -33.44
CA SER A 289 8.53 -0.29 -32.63
C SER A 289 8.03 0.82 -31.71
N VAL A 290 8.24 0.69 -30.40
CA VAL A 290 7.83 1.70 -29.41
C VAL A 290 9.07 2.19 -28.66
N PHE A 291 9.36 3.47 -28.80
CA PHE A 291 10.36 4.18 -28.01
C PHE A 291 9.66 4.94 -26.88
N SER A 292 10.06 4.71 -25.65
CA SER A 292 9.44 5.35 -24.50
C SER A 292 10.48 6.12 -23.69
N PHE A 293 10.16 7.36 -23.37
CA PHE A 293 10.88 8.17 -22.39
C PHE A 293 9.92 8.51 -21.25
N GLN A 294 10.29 8.17 -20.04
CA GLN A 294 9.53 8.49 -18.84
C GLN A 294 10.42 9.24 -17.84
N MET A 295 9.94 10.34 -17.31
CA MET A 295 10.58 11.05 -16.21
C MET A 295 9.64 11.05 -15.01
N LYS A 296 10.06 10.39 -13.93
CA LYS A 296 9.32 10.38 -12.66
C LYS A 296 9.77 11.51 -11.77
N ASN A 297 8.79 12.11 -11.06
CA ASN A 297 9.01 13.19 -10.13
C ASN A 297 9.72 14.39 -10.78
N VAL A 298 9.21 14.87 -11.92
CA VAL A 298 9.82 16.00 -12.67
C VAL A 298 9.89 17.30 -11.86
N LEU A 299 9.04 17.44 -10.82
CA LEU A 299 9.04 18.60 -9.92
C LEU A 299 10.15 18.52 -8.85
N GLY A 300 10.86 17.40 -8.74
CA GLY A 300 11.84 17.20 -7.67
C GLY A 300 11.23 17.25 -6.27
N ALA A 301 9.98 16.78 -6.11
CA ALA A 301 9.35 16.74 -4.80
C ALA A 301 10.14 15.86 -3.83
N PRO A 302 10.36 16.28 -2.58
CA PRO A 302 11.11 15.50 -1.62
C PRO A 302 10.30 14.32 -1.11
N ILE A 303 10.98 13.21 -0.85
CA ILE A 303 10.45 12.08 -0.09
C ILE A 303 10.97 12.23 1.34
N TYR A 304 10.07 12.31 2.32
CA TYR A 304 10.44 12.33 3.72
C TYR A 304 10.72 10.90 4.21
N ILE A 305 11.85 10.71 4.87
CA ILE A 305 12.32 9.38 5.28
C ILE A 305 11.96 9.14 6.75
N ASP A 306 12.57 9.88 7.65
CA ASP A 306 12.33 9.81 9.09
C ASP A 306 13.04 10.97 9.82
N HIS A 307 12.73 11.16 11.10
CA HIS A 307 13.51 12.06 11.96
C HIS A 307 14.75 11.34 12.49
N ASN A 308 15.88 12.03 12.50
CA ASN A 308 17.12 11.51 13.05
C ASN A 308 17.91 12.60 13.77
N TYR A 309 18.75 12.19 14.70
CA TYR A 309 19.72 13.07 15.34
C TYR A 309 20.91 13.26 14.40
N ASN A 310 21.18 14.51 14.04
CA ASN A 310 22.36 14.87 13.24
C ASN A 310 23.55 15.12 14.16
N TYR A 311 24.55 14.24 14.13
CA TYR A 311 25.75 14.33 14.95
C TYR A 311 26.65 15.52 14.60
N GLN A 312 26.51 16.12 13.42
CA GLN A 312 27.29 17.29 13.03
C GLN A 312 26.69 18.60 13.56
N THR A 313 25.36 18.74 13.50
CA THR A 313 24.64 19.94 13.94
C THR A 313 24.20 19.85 15.39
N GLY A 314 24.15 18.63 15.97
CA GLY A 314 23.63 18.39 17.31
C GLY A 314 22.11 18.57 17.43
N GLN A 315 21.39 18.53 16.32
CA GLN A 315 19.95 18.79 16.25
C GLN A 315 19.15 17.57 15.75
N ILE A 316 17.85 17.57 16.03
CA ILE A 316 16.92 16.62 15.41
C ILE A 316 16.46 17.18 14.07
N GLU A 317 16.68 16.43 13.01
CA GLU A 317 16.36 16.84 11.66
C GLU A 317 15.44 15.83 10.97
N LEU A 318 14.54 16.34 10.11
CA LEU A 318 13.73 15.50 9.22
C LEU A 318 14.52 15.17 7.96
N SER A 319 14.95 13.94 7.82
CA SER A 319 15.65 13.44 6.64
C SER A 319 14.72 13.41 5.43
N LYS A 320 15.22 13.93 4.33
CA LYS A 320 14.53 13.94 3.04
C LYS A 320 15.49 13.55 1.92
N ALA A 321 14.95 12.88 0.91
CA ALA A 321 15.65 12.61 -0.33
C ALA A 321 14.83 13.15 -1.50
N THR A 322 15.49 13.68 -2.51
CA THR A 322 14.84 14.04 -3.77
C THR A 322 15.38 13.11 -4.85
N LEU A 323 14.49 12.46 -5.55
CA LEU A 323 14.86 11.52 -6.60
C LEU A 323 14.03 11.80 -7.85
N VAL A 324 14.68 12.26 -8.91
CA VAL A 324 14.13 12.37 -10.26
C VAL A 324 14.68 11.21 -11.08
N ILE A 325 13.79 10.36 -11.64
CA ILE A 325 14.20 9.13 -12.31
C ILE A 325 13.83 9.21 -13.79
N PRO A 326 14.79 9.44 -14.69
CA PRO A 326 14.58 9.19 -16.11
C PRO A 326 14.64 7.69 -16.40
N ASN A 327 13.75 7.24 -17.28
CA ASN A 327 13.71 5.86 -17.80
C ASN A 327 13.55 5.91 -19.32
N ILE A 328 14.37 5.14 -20.03
CA ILE A 328 14.28 5.00 -21.49
C ILE A 328 14.07 3.51 -21.77
N SER A 329 13.10 3.20 -22.61
CA SER A 329 12.85 1.83 -23.05
C SER A 329 12.54 1.76 -24.55
N TYR A 330 12.88 0.61 -25.12
CA TYR A 330 12.54 0.24 -26.48
C TYR A 330 11.85 -1.12 -26.49
N LYS A 331 10.71 -1.21 -27.18
CA LYS A 331 9.90 -2.43 -27.27
C LYS A 331 9.56 -2.70 -28.74
N ILE A 332 9.62 -3.96 -29.12
CA ILE A 332 9.08 -4.44 -30.39
C ILE A 332 7.86 -5.29 -30.09
N GLU A 333 6.75 -5.00 -30.76
CA GLU A 333 5.50 -5.76 -30.70
C GLU A 333 5.27 -6.43 -32.07
N PHE A 334 4.99 -7.74 -32.07
CA PHE A 334 4.77 -8.55 -33.26
C PHE A 334 3.30 -8.93 -33.43
#